data_46310a7088cebdda402f7815f9cb9941
#
_entry.id   46310a7088cebdda402f7815f9cb9941
#
_cell.length_a   1.000
_cell.length_b   1.000
_cell.length_c   1.000
_cell.angle_alpha   90.00
_cell.angle_beta   90.00
_cell.angle_gamma   90.00
#
_symmetry.space_group_name_H-M   'P 1'
#
loop_
_entity.id
_entity.type
_entity.pdbx_description
1 polymer ?
#
loop_
_entity_poly.entity_id
_entity_poly.type
_entity_poly.pdbx_seq_one_letter_code
_entity_poly.pdbx_strand_id
1 'polypeptide(L)'
;MAKPIPDKAEIAVEYPDKLYIGTFGHTARFDAHLDETGISLTLDRSGAGDERKSVHMHFHFALFAEILHELAKTVAAVPPADIVHREALRDAAEALYAALDDDKKKDSDDLFGLTPEEEVLLLHALE
;
A
#
# COMPACT_ATOMS: atom_id res chain seq x y z
N MET A 1 -10.72 -3.25 3.53
CA MET A 1 -11.74 -3.95 2.74
C MET A 1 -11.13 -4.51 1.45
N ALA A 2 -11.37 -5.76 1.18
CA ALA A 2 -10.75 -6.41 0.02
C ALA A 2 -11.35 -5.92 -1.30
N LYS A 3 -10.49 -5.69 -2.26
CA LYS A 3 -10.87 -5.20 -3.59
C LYS A 3 -10.38 -6.17 -4.66
N PRO A 4 -11.06 -6.21 -5.81
CA PRO A 4 -10.54 -7.01 -6.93
C PRO A 4 -9.16 -6.54 -7.35
N ILE A 5 -8.31 -7.47 -7.74
CA ILE A 5 -6.97 -7.14 -8.20
C ILE A 5 -7.04 -6.64 -9.65
N PRO A 6 -6.57 -5.41 -9.91
CA PRO A 6 -6.40 -4.97 -11.29
C PRO A 6 -5.18 -5.67 -11.89
N ASP A 7 -5.31 -6.16 -13.12
CA ASP A 7 -4.24 -6.91 -13.78
C ASP A 7 -3.90 -8.17 -12.98
N LYS A 8 -2.69 -8.29 -12.45
CA LYS A 8 -2.29 -9.48 -11.71
C LYS A 8 -1.10 -9.20 -10.81
N ALA A 9 -0.87 -10.12 -9.87
CA ALA A 9 0.34 -10.15 -9.07
C ALA A 9 0.93 -11.55 -9.14
N GLU A 10 2.24 -11.64 -9.16
CA GLU A 10 2.96 -12.90 -9.17
C GLU A 10 3.84 -12.97 -7.94
N ILE A 11 3.72 -14.05 -7.20
CA ILE A 11 4.45 -14.23 -5.94
C ILE A 11 5.30 -15.50 -6.06
N ALA A 12 6.54 -15.38 -5.65
CA ALA A 12 7.43 -16.53 -5.56
C ALA A 12 8.12 -16.49 -4.20
N VAL A 13 8.11 -17.61 -3.51
CA VAL A 13 8.85 -17.75 -2.25
C VAL A 13 9.78 -18.94 -2.42
N GLU A 14 11.07 -18.68 -2.35
CA GLU A 14 12.09 -19.66 -2.59
C GLU A 14 12.80 -20.04 -1.29
N TYR A 15 12.82 -21.33 -1.02
CA TYR A 15 13.60 -21.90 0.07
C TYR A 15 14.71 -22.77 -0.52
N PRO A 16 15.73 -23.15 0.25
CA PRO A 16 16.81 -23.98 -0.28
C PRO A 16 16.34 -25.28 -0.94
N ASP A 17 15.23 -25.85 -0.47
CA ASP A 17 14.72 -27.12 -0.96
C ASP A 17 13.35 -27.03 -1.64
N LYS A 18 12.75 -25.84 -1.71
CA LYS A 18 11.38 -25.67 -2.22
C LYS A 18 11.19 -24.33 -2.89
N LEU A 19 10.26 -24.29 -3.83
CA LEU A 19 9.84 -23.06 -4.47
C LEU A 19 8.31 -23.02 -4.51
N TYR A 20 7.74 -22.00 -3.94
CA TYR A 20 6.30 -21.77 -4.00
C TYR A 20 6.03 -20.61 -4.95
N ILE A 21 5.15 -20.84 -5.93
CA ILE A 21 4.78 -19.83 -6.91
C ILE A 21 3.27 -19.68 -6.90
N GLY A 22 2.80 -18.44 -6.93
CA GLY A 22 1.38 -18.16 -7.02
C GLY A 22 1.11 -16.98 -7.92
N THR A 23 0.02 -17.06 -8.68
CA THR A 23 -0.46 -15.96 -9.50
C THR A 23 -1.84 -15.56 -9.01
N PHE A 24 -2.04 -14.26 -8.81
CA PHE A 24 -3.28 -13.70 -8.32
C PHE A 24 -3.78 -12.71 -9.37
N GLY A 25 -4.82 -13.09 -10.09
CA GLY A 25 -5.38 -12.28 -11.16
C GLY A 25 -6.71 -11.63 -10.78
N HIS A 26 -7.51 -11.32 -11.79
CA HIS A 26 -8.76 -10.59 -11.59
C HIS A 26 -9.80 -11.34 -10.75
N THR A 27 -9.64 -12.63 -10.54
CA THR A 27 -10.52 -13.41 -9.64
C THR A 27 -10.06 -13.35 -8.19
N ALA A 28 -8.92 -12.75 -7.94
CA ALA A 28 -8.38 -12.58 -6.61
C ALA A 28 -8.71 -11.19 -6.06
N ARG A 29 -8.46 -11.04 -4.77
CA ARG A 29 -8.68 -9.76 -4.09
C ARG A 29 -7.45 -9.35 -3.32
N PHE A 30 -7.32 -8.06 -3.07
CA PHE A 30 -6.24 -7.54 -2.25
C PHE A 30 -6.79 -6.62 -1.18
N ASP A 31 -6.03 -6.49 -0.12
CA ASP A 31 -6.28 -5.51 0.92
C ASP A 31 -4.95 -4.87 1.31
N ALA A 32 -4.99 -3.59 1.56
CA ALA A 32 -3.82 -2.84 2.01
C ALA A 32 -4.27 -1.86 3.08
N HIS A 33 -3.66 -1.93 4.24
CA HIS A 33 -4.01 -1.02 5.31
C HIS A 33 -2.82 -0.78 6.25
N LEU A 34 -2.93 0.28 7.03
CA LEU A 34 -1.96 0.61 8.06
C LEU A 34 -2.34 -0.04 9.38
N ASP A 35 -1.33 -0.42 10.13
CA ASP A 35 -1.52 -0.77 11.54
C ASP A 35 -0.49 0.02 12.37
N GLU A 36 -0.35 -0.34 13.64
CA GLU A 36 0.52 0.40 14.55
C GLU A 36 2.00 0.35 14.17
N THR A 37 2.42 -0.70 13.48
CA THR A 37 3.83 -0.92 13.20
C THR A 37 4.20 -0.81 11.73
N GLY A 38 3.22 -0.79 10.84
CA GLY A 38 3.57 -0.74 9.42
C GLY A 38 2.39 -0.92 8.49
N ILE A 39 2.68 -1.49 7.34
CA ILE A 39 1.75 -1.72 6.23
C ILE A 39 1.44 -3.20 6.14
N SER A 40 0.17 -3.54 6.12
CA SER A 40 -0.27 -4.91 5.91
C SER A 40 -0.84 -5.05 4.51
N LEU A 41 -0.35 -6.03 3.77
CA LEU A 41 -0.82 -6.35 2.43
C LEU A 41 -1.28 -7.79 2.39
N THR A 42 -2.45 -8.02 1.82
CA THR A 42 -2.98 -9.37 1.68
C THR A 42 -3.45 -9.58 0.25
N LEU A 43 -3.09 -10.72 -0.31
CA LEU A 43 -3.65 -11.20 -1.57
C LEU A 43 -4.38 -12.49 -1.28
N ASP A 44 -5.61 -12.62 -1.78
CA ASP A 44 -6.43 -13.78 -1.50
C ASP A 44 -7.15 -14.24 -2.76
N ARG A 45 -7.09 -15.52 -3.03
CA ARG A 45 -7.80 -16.13 -4.15
C ARG A 45 -8.55 -17.36 -3.65
N SER A 46 -9.86 -17.33 -3.82
CA SER A 46 -10.69 -18.50 -3.59
C SER A 46 -10.77 -19.26 -4.90
N GLY A 47 -10.16 -20.44 -4.93
CA GLY A 47 -10.21 -21.27 -6.12
C GLY A 47 -11.53 -21.98 -6.25
N ALA A 48 -11.84 -22.43 -7.48
CA ALA A 48 -12.92 -23.35 -7.69
C ALA A 48 -12.50 -24.69 -7.08
N GLY A 49 -13.35 -25.21 -6.21
CA GLY A 49 -12.99 -26.42 -5.50
C GLY A 49 -12.26 -26.11 -4.21
N ASP A 50 -11.16 -26.77 -3.98
CA ASP A 50 -10.50 -26.75 -2.68
C ASP A 50 -9.35 -25.80 -2.54
N GLU A 51 -8.87 -25.21 -3.63
CA GLU A 51 -7.65 -24.44 -3.57
C GLU A 51 -7.89 -22.98 -3.25
N ARG A 52 -7.58 -22.63 -2.02
CA ARG A 52 -7.54 -21.25 -1.58
C ARG A 52 -6.08 -20.87 -1.42
N LYS A 53 -5.71 -19.72 -1.99
CA LYS A 53 -4.37 -19.20 -1.84
C LYS A 53 -4.44 -17.83 -1.18
N SER A 54 -3.61 -17.64 -0.16
CA SER A 54 -3.51 -16.36 0.52
C SER A 54 -2.06 -16.01 0.77
N VAL A 55 -1.73 -14.74 0.60
CA VAL A 55 -0.42 -14.21 0.94
C VAL A 55 -0.61 -13.04 1.87
N HIS A 56 0.06 -13.07 3.01
CA HIS A 56 0.03 -11.99 3.99
C HIS A 56 1.44 -11.44 4.12
N MET A 57 1.57 -10.14 3.92
CA MET A 57 2.85 -9.46 4.03
C MET A 57 2.71 -8.30 5.00
N HIS A 58 3.70 -8.11 5.83
CA HIS A 58 3.73 -6.99 6.75
C HIS A 58 5.09 -6.32 6.67
N PHE A 59 5.07 -5.05 6.31
CA PHE A 59 6.29 -4.26 6.20
C PHE A 59 6.26 -3.17 7.27
N HIS A 60 7.27 -3.16 8.13
CA HIS A 60 7.42 -2.06 9.08
C HIS A 60 7.67 -0.76 8.32
N PHE A 61 7.29 0.36 8.93
CA PHE A 61 7.33 1.64 8.23
C PHE A 61 8.69 2.00 7.67
N ALA A 62 9.76 1.73 8.41
CA ALA A 62 11.10 2.06 7.93
C ALA A 62 11.45 1.31 6.64
N LEU A 63 11.12 0.01 6.59
CA LEU A 63 11.34 -0.77 5.39
C LEU A 63 10.47 -0.29 4.23
N PHE A 64 9.22 -0.01 4.50
CA PHE A 64 8.30 0.46 3.46
C PHE A 64 8.80 1.78 2.87
N ALA A 65 9.26 2.69 3.72
CA ALA A 65 9.82 3.96 3.25
C ALA A 65 11.04 3.72 2.35
N GLU A 66 11.93 2.80 2.73
CA GLU A 66 13.09 2.49 1.91
C GLU A 66 12.70 1.86 0.56
N ILE A 67 11.67 1.00 0.58
CA ILE A 67 11.15 0.43 -0.67
C ILE A 67 10.67 1.54 -1.59
N LEU A 68 9.92 2.51 -1.07
CA LEU A 68 9.43 3.63 -1.87
C LEU A 68 10.58 4.46 -2.42
N HIS A 69 11.62 4.71 -1.63
CA HIS A 69 12.80 5.42 -2.10
C HIS A 69 13.51 4.69 -3.23
N GLU A 70 13.68 3.39 -3.09
CA GLU A 70 14.32 2.60 -4.15
C GLU A 70 13.47 2.55 -5.41
N LEU A 71 12.16 2.44 -5.27
CA LEU A 71 11.26 2.49 -6.43
C LEU A 71 11.36 3.84 -7.14
N ALA A 72 11.44 4.93 -6.39
CA ALA A 72 11.59 6.26 -6.97
C ALA A 72 12.86 6.36 -7.81
N LYS A 73 13.97 5.80 -7.32
CA LYS A 73 15.23 5.80 -8.06
C LYS A 73 15.12 5.00 -9.36
N THR A 74 14.54 3.81 -9.30
CA THR A 74 14.43 2.97 -10.50
C THR A 74 13.48 3.57 -11.52
N VAL A 75 12.36 4.15 -11.06
CA VAL A 75 11.44 4.83 -11.96
C VAL A 75 12.10 6.04 -12.62
N ALA A 76 12.89 6.80 -11.87
CA ALA A 76 13.58 7.98 -12.40
C ALA A 76 14.59 7.63 -13.51
N ALA A 77 15.09 6.40 -13.50
CA ALA A 77 16.05 5.95 -14.52
C ALA A 77 15.37 5.52 -15.82
N VAL A 78 14.04 5.40 -15.84
CA VAL A 78 13.30 4.96 -17.03
C VAL A 78 12.66 6.18 -17.69
N PRO A 79 12.77 6.33 -19.04
CA PRO A 79 12.08 7.42 -19.73
C PRO A 79 10.57 7.36 -19.45
N PRO A 80 9.91 8.50 -19.18
CA PRO A 80 8.49 8.50 -18.84
C PRO A 80 7.60 7.81 -19.86
N ALA A 81 7.93 7.90 -21.14
CA ALA A 81 7.14 7.27 -22.20
C ALA A 81 7.17 5.74 -22.14
N ASP A 82 8.16 5.16 -21.49
CA ASP A 82 8.33 3.71 -21.41
C ASP A 82 7.65 3.11 -20.18
N ILE A 83 7.07 3.93 -19.33
CA ILE A 83 6.41 3.44 -18.11
C ILE A 83 4.93 3.22 -18.40
N VAL A 84 4.54 1.96 -18.42
CA VAL A 84 3.14 1.59 -18.61
C VAL A 84 2.35 2.00 -17.37
N HIS A 85 1.17 2.55 -17.58
CA HIS A 85 0.29 3.03 -16.50
C HIS A 85 0.92 4.12 -15.64
N ARG A 86 1.78 4.93 -16.25
CA ARG A 86 2.47 6.01 -15.55
C ARG A 86 1.53 6.95 -14.81
N GLU A 87 0.40 7.30 -15.44
CA GLU A 87 -0.56 8.22 -14.83
C GLU A 87 -1.21 7.63 -13.58
N ALA A 88 -1.56 6.36 -13.63
CA ALA A 88 -2.14 5.68 -12.47
C ALA A 88 -1.16 5.64 -11.30
N LEU A 89 0.10 5.34 -11.58
CA LEU A 89 1.15 5.34 -10.56
C LEU A 89 1.35 6.73 -9.97
N ARG A 90 1.37 7.74 -10.83
CA ARG A 90 1.55 9.12 -10.40
C ARG A 90 0.39 9.57 -9.52
N ASP A 91 -0.83 9.28 -9.93
CA ASP A 91 -2.02 9.64 -9.16
C ASP A 91 -2.02 8.98 -7.78
N ALA A 92 -1.62 7.71 -7.73
CA ALA A 92 -1.54 6.99 -6.46
C ALA A 92 -0.45 7.57 -5.56
N ALA A 93 0.69 7.93 -6.13
CA ALA A 93 1.78 8.54 -5.39
C ALA A 93 1.38 9.91 -4.84
N GLU A 94 0.65 10.70 -5.63
CA GLU A 94 0.15 11.99 -5.18
C GLU A 94 -0.84 11.83 -4.03
N ALA A 95 -1.72 10.84 -4.12
CA ALA A 95 -2.68 10.56 -3.07
C ALA A 95 -1.97 10.16 -1.77
N LEU A 96 -0.94 9.34 -1.88
CA LEU A 96 -0.15 8.93 -0.71
C LEU A 96 0.56 10.13 -0.09
N TYR A 97 1.19 10.96 -0.92
CA TYR A 97 1.88 12.15 -0.45
C TYR A 97 0.91 13.09 0.28
N ALA A 98 -0.25 13.34 -0.32
CA ALA A 98 -1.24 14.22 0.29
C ALA A 98 -1.75 13.67 1.61
N ALA A 99 -1.94 12.36 1.70
CA ALA A 99 -2.42 11.72 2.92
C ALA A 99 -1.41 11.80 4.06
N LEU A 100 -0.13 11.88 3.73
CA LEU A 100 0.94 11.99 4.72
C LEU A 100 1.26 13.44 5.09
N ASP A 101 0.63 14.40 4.44
CA ASP A 101 0.88 15.82 4.67
C ASP A 101 0.21 16.26 5.97
N ASP A 102 1.01 16.75 6.91
CA ASP A 102 0.52 17.20 8.22
C ASP A 102 -0.47 18.35 8.10
N ASP A 103 -0.26 19.26 7.15
CA ASP A 103 -1.16 20.40 6.94
C ASP A 103 -2.54 19.90 6.49
N LYS A 104 -2.59 18.87 5.68
CA LYS A 104 -3.85 18.28 5.26
C LYS A 104 -4.59 17.64 6.43
N LYS A 105 -3.87 16.99 7.33
CA LYS A 105 -4.47 16.39 8.52
C LYS A 105 -5.02 17.45 9.46
N LYS A 106 -4.32 18.56 9.60
CA LYS A 106 -4.82 19.68 10.40
C LYS A 106 -6.10 20.24 9.83
N ASP A 107 -6.17 20.44 8.53
CA ASP A 107 -7.36 20.91 7.86
C ASP A 107 -8.54 19.96 8.08
N SER A 108 -8.28 18.66 8.02
CA SER A 108 -9.30 17.66 8.28
C SER A 108 -9.81 17.72 9.71
N ASP A 109 -8.92 17.91 10.67
CA ASP A 109 -9.29 18.03 12.08
C ASP A 109 -10.14 19.28 12.31
N ASP A 110 -9.80 20.38 11.66
CA ASP A 110 -10.59 21.61 11.72
C ASP A 110 -12.03 21.38 11.23
N LEU A 111 -12.20 20.55 10.24
CA LEU A 111 -13.51 20.23 9.69
C LEU A 111 -14.42 19.53 10.69
N PHE A 112 -13.87 18.95 11.74
CA PHE A 112 -14.65 18.32 12.81
C PHE A 112 -15.09 19.32 13.87
N GLY A 113 -14.78 20.59 13.70
CA GLY A 113 -15.24 21.64 14.60
C GLY A 113 -14.50 21.71 15.91
N LEU A 114 -13.29 21.24 15.96
CA LEU A 114 -12.48 21.30 17.17
C LEU A 114 -11.99 22.71 17.45
N THR A 115 -11.90 23.05 18.74
CA THR A 115 -11.26 24.30 19.13
C THR A 115 -9.75 24.15 18.90
N PRO A 116 -9.02 25.27 18.78
CA PRO A 116 -7.56 25.20 18.62
C PRO A 116 -6.88 24.40 19.73
N GLU A 117 -7.36 24.51 20.95
CA GLU A 117 -6.82 23.78 22.08
C GLU A 117 -7.11 22.29 21.99
N GLU A 118 -8.33 21.94 21.63
CA GLU A 118 -8.71 20.54 21.42
C GLU A 118 -7.95 19.95 20.26
N GLU A 119 -7.76 20.73 19.22
CA GLU A 119 -7.00 20.29 18.05
C GLU A 119 -5.57 19.95 18.42
N VAL A 120 -4.91 20.79 19.21
CA VAL A 120 -3.55 20.54 19.65
C VAL A 120 -3.47 19.26 20.49
N LEU A 121 -4.40 19.08 21.39
CA LEU A 121 -4.44 17.88 22.23
C LEU A 121 -4.66 16.63 21.38
N LEU A 122 -5.57 16.72 20.41
CA LEU A 122 -5.86 15.60 19.54
C LEU A 122 -4.67 15.25 18.68
N LEU A 123 -3.98 16.24 18.15
CA LEU A 123 -2.79 16.00 17.33
C LEU A 123 -1.69 15.32 18.13
N HIS A 124 -1.50 15.72 19.37
CA HIS A 124 -0.53 15.07 20.24
C HIS A 124 -0.90 13.63 20.54
N ALA A 125 -2.19 13.37 20.67
CA ALA A 125 -2.66 12.01 20.91
C ALA A 125 -2.48 11.12 19.68
N LEU A 126 -2.56 11.70 18.49
CA LEU A 126 -2.46 10.97 17.23
C LEU A 126 -1.03 10.79 16.73
N GLU A 127 -0.12 11.61 17.22
CA GLU A 127 1.29 11.53 16.85
C GLU A 127 2.04 10.35 17.56
#